data_4e97da1fcf850f546203ea0661464383
#
_entry.id   4e97da1fcf850f546203ea0661464383
#
_cell.length_a   1.000
_cell.length_b   1.000
_cell.length_c   1.000
_cell.angle_alpha   90.00
_cell.angle_beta   90.00
_cell.angle_gamma   90.00
#
_symmetry.space_group_name_H-M   'P 1'
#
loop_
_entity.id
_entity.type
_entity.pdbx_description
1 polymer ?
#
loop_
_entity_poly.entity_id
_entity_poly.type
_entity_poly.pdbx_seq_one_letter_code
_entity_poly.pdbx_strand_id
1 'polypeptide(L)'
;LDHPGFHLSRVTRLGAMAKVFGGLPREFLKGAEIEAFPARPRNNRPEARGVLLGGKGDSFPVLWTEPPSRGARPAFAMLALPASEVQGPWLRSRSIDDTLGCALCLEALRRVAASRARTNLTVLLHRAEEVGFIGCLDLIMSGALDPCDAFISVETSRHLPGARPGRGPVIRT
;
A
#
# COMPACT_ATOMS: atom_id res chain seq x y z
N LEU A 1 -4.51 8.94 -3.84
CA LEU A 1 -3.68 7.73 -3.75
C LEU A 1 -2.59 7.96 -2.72
N ASP A 2 -2.67 7.28 -1.59
CA ASP A 2 -1.69 7.38 -0.51
C ASP A 2 -0.44 6.57 -0.80
N HIS A 3 -0.59 5.50 -1.58
CA HIS A 3 0.52 4.67 -2.00
C HIS A 3 1.30 5.32 -3.15
N PRO A 4 2.61 5.56 -2.97
CA PRO A 4 3.41 6.18 -4.00
C PRO A 4 3.60 5.24 -5.20
N GLY A 5 3.34 5.76 -6.36
CA GLY A 5 3.60 5.11 -7.63
C GLY A 5 4.26 6.07 -8.60
N PHE A 6 4.80 5.55 -9.68
CA PHE A 6 5.50 6.33 -10.68
C PHE A 6 4.96 6.02 -12.06
N HIS A 7 4.53 7.03 -12.79
CA HIS A 7 4.31 6.91 -14.22
C HIS A 7 5.65 7.05 -14.95
N LEU A 8 5.95 6.11 -15.82
CA LEU A 8 7.18 6.10 -16.60
C LEU A 8 6.96 6.70 -17.99
N SER A 9 7.89 7.55 -18.40
CA SER A 9 7.95 8.13 -19.74
C SER A 9 9.38 8.14 -20.25
N ARG A 10 9.56 8.38 -21.55
CA ARG A 10 10.89 8.43 -22.20
C ARG A 10 11.75 7.19 -21.86
N VAL A 11 11.12 6.02 -21.87
CA VAL A 11 11.80 4.76 -21.54
C VAL A 11 12.78 4.40 -22.63
N THR A 12 14.04 4.22 -22.25
CA THR A 12 15.16 3.77 -23.09
C THR A 12 15.85 2.58 -22.44
N ARG A 13 16.91 2.06 -23.04
CA ARG A 13 17.73 1.00 -22.41
C ARG A 13 18.60 1.52 -21.26
N LEU A 14 18.84 2.82 -21.17
CA LEU A 14 19.69 3.41 -20.13
C LEU A 14 18.88 3.89 -18.94
N GLY A 15 17.65 4.32 -19.17
CA GLY A 15 16.84 4.91 -18.12
C GLY A 15 15.45 5.32 -18.60
N ALA A 16 14.76 6.04 -17.72
CA ALA A 16 13.44 6.60 -17.96
C ALA A 16 13.25 7.92 -17.21
N MET A 17 12.13 8.57 -17.42
CA MET A 17 11.63 9.62 -16.54
C MET A 17 10.45 9.08 -15.74
N ALA A 18 10.53 9.17 -14.43
CA ALA A 18 9.47 8.80 -13.49
C ALA A 18 8.77 10.07 -12.99
N LYS A 19 7.46 10.13 -13.14
CA LYS A 19 6.61 11.14 -12.50
C LYS A 19 5.92 10.49 -11.31
N VAL A 20 6.15 11.04 -10.12
CA VAL A 20 5.60 10.49 -8.87
C VAL A 20 4.14 10.88 -8.68
N PHE A 21 3.36 9.93 -8.18
CA PHE A 21 2.00 10.10 -7.69
C PHE A 21 1.92 9.57 -6.25
N GLY A 22 1.03 10.15 -5.44
CA GLY A 22 0.85 9.78 -4.03
C GLY A 22 1.68 10.61 -3.06
N GLY A 23 1.46 10.36 -1.78
CA GLY A 23 1.86 11.20 -0.66
C GLY A 23 3.26 10.94 -0.08
N LEU A 24 4.27 10.57 -0.87
CA LEU A 24 5.62 10.33 -0.35
C LEU A 24 6.47 11.62 -0.35
N PRO A 25 7.14 11.96 0.77
CA PRO A 25 8.09 13.06 0.80
C PRO A 25 9.23 12.87 -0.21
N ARG A 26 9.51 13.92 -0.97
CA ARG A 26 10.43 13.87 -2.13
C ARG A 26 11.88 13.60 -1.75
N GLU A 27 12.27 13.97 -0.53
CA GLU A 27 13.61 13.73 0.02
C GLU A 27 13.97 12.24 0.13
N PHE A 28 12.97 11.36 0.26
CA PHE A 28 13.19 9.91 0.32
C PHE A 28 13.33 9.25 -1.05
N LEU A 29 13.06 9.98 -2.14
CA LEU A 29 13.05 9.40 -3.48
C LEU A 29 14.44 9.30 -4.10
N LYS A 30 15.36 10.22 -3.78
CA LYS A 30 16.73 10.17 -4.32
C LYS A 30 17.46 8.93 -3.80
N GLY A 31 17.90 8.09 -4.70
CA GLY A 31 18.57 6.83 -4.38
C GLY A 31 17.63 5.66 -4.09
N ALA A 32 16.32 5.90 -4.12
CA ALA A 32 15.35 4.83 -3.93
C ALA A 32 15.33 3.85 -5.10
N GLU A 33 15.32 2.56 -4.80
CA GLU A 33 15.18 1.51 -5.80
C GLU A 33 13.71 1.37 -6.22
N ILE A 34 13.50 1.10 -7.50
CA ILE A 34 12.18 0.90 -8.09
C ILE A 34 12.13 -0.37 -8.92
N GLU A 35 10.95 -0.97 -8.95
CA GLU A 35 10.54 -2.03 -9.86
C GLU A 35 9.55 -1.50 -10.88
N ALA A 36 9.81 -1.73 -12.17
CA ALA A 36 9.02 -1.21 -13.26
C ALA A 36 8.24 -2.31 -13.99
N PHE A 37 7.00 -2.02 -14.33
CA PHE A 37 6.01 -2.96 -14.85
C PHE A 37 5.33 -2.43 -16.12
N PRO A 38 4.82 -3.32 -16.99
CA PRO A 38 4.00 -2.92 -18.14
C PRO A 38 2.65 -2.35 -17.68
N ALA A 39 1.97 -1.61 -18.54
CA ALA A 39 0.65 -1.04 -18.24
C ALA A 39 -0.41 -2.07 -17.79
N ARG A 40 -0.26 -3.31 -18.24
CA ARG A 40 -1.09 -4.46 -17.84
C ARG A 40 -0.19 -5.63 -17.47
N PRO A 41 0.25 -5.71 -16.22
CA PRO A 41 1.11 -6.80 -15.77
C PRO A 41 0.35 -8.13 -15.82
N ARG A 42 0.98 -9.15 -16.41
CA ARG A 42 0.44 -10.52 -16.46
C ARG A 42 0.85 -11.36 -15.24
N ASN A 43 1.84 -10.89 -14.53
CA ASN A 43 2.38 -11.50 -13.31
C ASN A 43 3.03 -10.40 -12.46
N ASN A 44 3.49 -10.76 -11.27
CA ASN A 44 4.12 -9.84 -10.33
C ASN A 44 5.65 -9.67 -10.57
N ARG A 45 6.16 -10.01 -11.76
CA ARG A 45 7.58 -9.84 -12.08
C ARG A 45 7.81 -8.51 -12.76
N PRO A 46 8.75 -7.69 -12.30
CA PRO A 46 9.11 -6.45 -12.95
C PRO A 46 9.79 -6.72 -14.31
N GLU A 47 9.58 -5.82 -15.26
CA GLU A 47 10.27 -5.82 -16.55
C GLU A 47 11.63 -5.11 -16.49
N ALA A 48 11.84 -4.26 -15.49
CA ALA A 48 13.08 -3.56 -15.24
C ALA A 48 13.21 -3.19 -13.77
N ARG A 49 14.43 -2.96 -13.32
CA ARG A 49 14.75 -2.37 -12.02
C ARG A 49 15.68 -1.20 -12.20
N GLY A 50 15.59 -0.23 -11.32
CA GLY A 50 16.42 0.97 -11.40
C GLY A 50 16.43 1.77 -10.11
N VAL A 51 17.17 2.86 -10.16
CA VAL A 51 17.32 3.80 -9.05
C VAL A 51 16.84 5.17 -9.49
N LEU A 52 16.05 5.82 -8.65
CA LEU A 52 15.64 7.21 -8.83
C LEU A 52 16.83 8.14 -8.56
N LEU A 53 17.17 8.95 -9.53
CA LEU A 53 18.19 9.98 -9.36
C LEU A 53 17.57 11.26 -8.77
N GLY A 54 18.40 12.25 -8.48
CA GLY A 54 17.90 13.56 -8.03
C GLY A 54 16.96 14.18 -9.07
N GLY A 55 15.74 14.53 -8.64
CA GLY A 55 14.70 15.08 -9.50
C GLY A 55 14.35 16.53 -9.17
N LYS A 56 13.47 17.12 -9.97
CA LYS A 56 12.89 18.44 -9.75
C LYS A 56 11.36 18.33 -9.73
N GLY A 57 10.74 18.84 -8.67
CA GLY A 57 9.29 18.69 -8.45
C GLY A 57 8.91 17.20 -8.36
N ASP A 58 7.97 16.78 -9.21
CA ASP A 58 7.48 15.41 -9.25
C ASP A 58 8.18 14.51 -10.28
N SER A 59 9.21 15.01 -10.95
CA SER A 59 9.91 14.32 -12.04
C SER A 59 11.31 13.90 -11.61
N PHE A 60 11.59 12.60 -11.74
CA PHE A 60 12.83 11.97 -11.31
C PHE A 60 13.41 11.16 -12.48
N PRO A 61 14.66 11.41 -12.90
CA PRO A 61 15.34 10.50 -13.81
C PRO A 61 15.55 9.14 -13.14
N VAL A 62 15.40 8.08 -13.92
CA VAL A 62 15.67 6.70 -13.53
C VAL A 62 16.91 6.22 -14.25
N LEU A 63 17.84 5.63 -13.52
CA LEU A 63 18.94 4.85 -14.06
C LEU A 63 18.61 3.37 -13.85
N TRP A 64 18.57 2.59 -14.95
CA TRP A 64 18.33 1.16 -14.84
C TRP A 64 19.53 0.44 -14.25
N THR A 65 19.30 -0.38 -13.24
CA THR A 65 20.26 -1.39 -12.74
C THR A 65 20.06 -2.72 -13.46
N GLU A 66 18.80 -3.04 -13.78
CA GLU A 66 18.39 -4.14 -14.64
C GLU A 66 17.48 -3.56 -15.74
N PRO A 67 18.02 -3.30 -16.95
CA PRO A 67 17.27 -2.63 -18.01
C PRO A 67 16.16 -3.53 -18.57
N PRO A 68 15.10 -2.94 -19.14
CA PRO A 68 14.03 -3.72 -19.76
C PRO A 68 14.57 -4.52 -20.95
N SER A 69 14.04 -5.71 -21.15
CA SER A 69 14.33 -6.55 -22.30
C SER A 69 13.97 -5.85 -23.60
N ARG A 70 14.56 -6.28 -24.71
CA ARG A 70 14.26 -5.71 -26.04
C ARG A 70 12.77 -5.86 -26.36
N GLY A 71 12.12 -4.72 -26.59
CA GLY A 71 10.67 -4.68 -26.87
C GLY A 71 9.77 -4.51 -25.65
N ALA A 72 10.28 -4.69 -24.42
CA ALA A 72 9.54 -4.38 -23.22
C ALA A 72 9.35 -2.85 -23.07
N ARG A 73 8.18 -2.46 -22.57
CA ARG A 73 7.79 -1.06 -22.40
C ARG A 73 7.16 -0.86 -21.03
N PRO A 74 7.96 -0.82 -19.97
CA PRO A 74 7.42 -0.52 -18.65
C PRO A 74 6.74 0.85 -18.68
N ALA A 75 5.55 0.90 -18.09
CA ALA A 75 4.70 2.10 -18.11
C ALA A 75 4.55 2.73 -16.72
N PHE A 76 4.68 1.92 -15.69
CA PHE A 76 4.67 2.41 -14.30
C PHE A 76 5.73 1.70 -13.46
N ALA A 77 6.06 2.29 -12.33
CA ALA A 77 6.95 1.70 -11.36
C ALA A 77 6.44 1.91 -9.94
N MET A 78 6.96 1.11 -9.02
CA MET A 78 6.75 1.24 -7.59
C MET A 78 8.09 1.10 -6.86
N LEU A 79 8.14 1.53 -5.60
CA LEU A 79 9.32 1.33 -4.76
C LEU A 79 9.61 -0.17 -4.60
N ALA A 80 10.87 -0.56 -4.72
CA ALA A 80 11.34 -1.93 -4.54
C ALA A 80 11.40 -2.28 -3.05
N LEU A 81 10.26 -2.23 -2.37
CA LEU A 81 10.13 -2.60 -0.97
C LEU A 81 9.86 -4.10 -0.84
N PRO A 82 10.28 -4.74 0.25
CA PRO A 82 9.94 -6.14 0.51
C PRO A 82 8.43 -6.32 0.61
N ALA A 83 7.92 -7.45 0.14
CA ALA A 83 6.49 -7.78 0.26
C ALA A 83 6.06 -7.80 1.73
N SER A 84 6.84 -8.50 2.57
CA SER A 84 6.77 -8.46 4.03
C SER A 84 8.10 -8.94 4.61
N GLU A 85 8.52 -8.34 5.70
CA GLU A 85 9.75 -8.67 6.41
C GLU A 85 9.54 -8.48 7.91
N VAL A 86 9.97 -9.45 8.70
CA VAL A 86 10.00 -9.36 10.16
C VAL A 86 11.46 -9.27 10.60
N GLN A 87 11.83 -8.17 11.23
CA GLN A 87 13.18 -7.95 11.76
C GLN A 87 13.12 -7.50 13.22
N GLY A 88 13.41 -8.43 14.13
CA GLY A 88 13.23 -8.20 15.56
C GLY A 88 11.76 -7.85 15.88
N PRO A 89 11.48 -6.73 16.54
CA PRO A 89 10.12 -6.32 16.87
C PRO A 89 9.39 -5.58 15.72
N TRP A 90 10.01 -5.47 14.54
CA TRP A 90 9.49 -4.68 13.42
C TRP A 90 8.91 -5.57 12.33
N LEU A 91 7.69 -5.26 11.92
CA LEU A 91 7.09 -5.74 10.68
C LEU A 91 7.19 -4.62 9.64
N ARG A 92 7.78 -4.92 8.49
CA ARG A 92 7.87 -4.03 7.34
C ARG A 92 7.15 -4.66 6.17
N SER A 93 6.37 -3.89 5.45
CA SER A 93 5.68 -4.36 4.25
C SER A 93 5.41 -3.19 3.32
N ARG A 94 5.34 -3.48 2.01
CA ARG A 94 4.98 -2.48 1.00
C ARG A 94 3.49 -2.09 1.03
N SER A 95 2.66 -2.89 1.66
CA SER A 95 1.19 -2.71 1.70
C SER A 95 0.66 -2.91 3.12
N ILE A 96 1.36 -2.33 4.11
CA ILE A 96 0.95 -2.43 5.51
C ILE A 96 -0.40 -1.74 5.72
N ASP A 97 -0.63 -0.70 4.97
CA ASP A 97 -1.88 0.03 4.82
C ASP A 97 -2.71 -0.54 3.66
N ASP A 98 -3.87 -1.22 3.89
CA ASP A 98 -4.24 -1.70 5.23
C ASP A 98 -4.37 -3.23 5.25
N THR A 99 -3.40 -3.94 4.66
CA THR A 99 -3.35 -5.40 4.75
C THR A 99 -3.13 -5.90 6.18
N LEU A 100 -2.49 -5.08 7.02
CA LEU A 100 -2.31 -5.42 8.44
C LEU A 100 -3.65 -5.39 9.18
N GLY A 101 -4.46 -4.35 8.99
CA GLY A 101 -5.80 -4.26 9.58
C GLY A 101 -6.69 -5.40 9.13
N CYS A 102 -6.67 -5.73 7.84
CA CYS A 102 -7.39 -6.91 7.33
C CYS A 102 -6.96 -8.21 8.04
N ALA A 103 -5.65 -8.44 8.21
CA ALA A 103 -5.13 -9.61 8.89
C ALA A 103 -5.53 -9.65 10.37
N LEU A 104 -5.49 -8.51 11.06
CA LEU A 104 -5.91 -8.39 12.46
C LEU A 104 -7.41 -8.68 12.63
N CYS A 105 -8.25 -8.15 11.74
CA CYS A 105 -9.68 -8.42 11.75
C CYS A 105 -10.00 -9.92 11.56
N LEU A 106 -9.32 -10.58 10.62
CA LEU A 106 -9.48 -12.01 10.40
C LEU A 106 -8.99 -12.84 11.59
N GLU A 107 -7.86 -12.45 12.20
CA GLU A 107 -7.36 -13.13 13.40
C GLU A 107 -8.29 -12.93 14.61
N ALA A 108 -8.86 -11.73 14.77
CA ALA A 108 -9.87 -11.47 15.80
C ALA A 108 -11.10 -12.37 15.61
N LEU A 109 -11.63 -12.47 14.39
CA LEU A 109 -12.73 -13.37 14.05
C LEU A 109 -12.39 -14.83 14.36
N ARG A 110 -11.20 -15.28 13.98
CA ARG A 110 -10.73 -16.65 14.27
C ARG A 110 -10.66 -16.92 15.77
N ARG A 111 -10.17 -15.97 16.57
CA ARG A 111 -10.10 -16.11 18.05
C ARG A 111 -11.48 -16.14 18.68
N VAL A 112 -12.37 -15.28 18.23
CA VAL A 112 -13.75 -15.24 18.71
C VAL A 112 -14.46 -16.54 18.38
N ALA A 113 -14.34 -17.03 17.14
CA ALA A 113 -14.94 -18.30 16.72
C ALA A 113 -14.40 -19.52 17.49
N ALA A 114 -13.13 -19.50 17.89
CA ALA A 114 -12.52 -20.55 18.72
C ALA A 114 -12.87 -20.41 20.21
N SER A 115 -13.36 -19.28 20.65
CA SER A 115 -13.79 -19.05 22.03
C SER A 115 -15.21 -19.57 22.23
N ARG A 116 -15.58 -19.76 23.50
CA ARG A 116 -16.99 -20.08 23.86
C ARG A 116 -17.82 -18.81 24.15
N ALA A 117 -17.30 -17.64 23.79
CA ALA A 117 -17.99 -16.39 24.02
C ALA A 117 -19.23 -16.30 23.11
N ARG A 118 -20.34 -15.90 23.71
CA ARG A 118 -21.55 -15.55 22.95
C ARG A 118 -21.35 -14.12 22.42
N THR A 119 -21.00 -14.01 21.17
CA THR A 119 -20.84 -12.73 20.52
C THR A 119 -21.30 -12.80 19.06
N ASN A 120 -21.80 -11.69 18.56
CA ASN A 120 -22.14 -11.52 17.16
C ASN A 120 -21.10 -10.59 16.56
N LEU A 121 -20.04 -11.17 15.98
CA LEU A 121 -18.96 -10.42 15.35
C LEU A 121 -18.99 -10.65 13.83
N THR A 122 -19.11 -9.59 13.08
CA THR A 122 -18.99 -9.59 11.63
C THR A 122 -17.74 -8.79 11.24
N VAL A 123 -16.92 -9.35 10.38
CA VAL A 123 -15.78 -8.65 9.77
C VAL A 123 -16.15 -8.24 8.35
N LEU A 124 -15.96 -6.97 8.05
CA LEU A 124 -16.20 -6.38 6.74
C LEU A 124 -14.88 -6.00 6.09
N LEU A 125 -14.62 -6.59 4.93
CA LEU A 125 -13.50 -6.23 4.06
C LEU A 125 -14.09 -5.60 2.80
N HIS A 126 -13.98 -4.30 2.67
CA HIS A 126 -14.54 -3.56 1.54
C HIS A 126 -13.45 -3.05 0.59
N ARG A 127 -13.85 -2.63 -0.61
CA ARG A 127 -12.98 -2.14 -1.66
C ARG A 127 -13.12 -0.62 -1.80
N ALA A 128 -12.18 -0.06 -2.56
CA ALA A 128 -12.24 1.33 -3.01
C ALA A 128 -12.25 2.35 -1.86
N GLU A 129 -11.47 2.05 -0.80
CA GLU A 129 -11.24 2.95 0.33
C GLU A 129 -10.56 4.23 -0.17
N GLU A 130 -9.44 4.13 -0.89
CA GLU A 130 -8.57 5.19 -1.42
C GLU A 130 -9.25 6.17 -2.40
N VAL A 131 -10.42 5.83 -2.87
CA VAL A 131 -11.21 6.67 -3.80
C VAL A 131 -12.52 7.15 -3.21
N GLY A 132 -12.60 7.23 -1.88
CA GLY A 132 -13.72 7.80 -1.13
C GLY A 132 -14.63 6.77 -0.48
N PHE A 133 -14.06 5.68 0.05
CA PHE A 133 -14.80 4.67 0.84
C PHE A 133 -15.98 4.03 0.11
N ILE A 134 -15.95 3.93 -1.22
CA ILE A 134 -17.11 3.58 -2.04
C ILE A 134 -17.74 2.26 -1.59
N GLY A 135 -16.93 1.23 -1.31
CA GLY A 135 -17.46 -0.05 -0.85
C GLY A 135 -18.12 0.02 0.53
N CYS A 136 -17.62 0.84 1.43
CA CYS A 136 -18.20 1.06 2.74
C CYS A 136 -19.52 1.84 2.62
N LEU A 137 -19.55 2.90 1.82
CA LEU A 137 -20.74 3.70 1.57
C LEU A 137 -21.87 2.86 0.94
N ASP A 138 -21.53 1.99 0.00
CA ASP A 138 -22.50 1.08 -0.61
C ASP A 138 -23.13 0.13 0.42
N LEU A 139 -22.34 -0.43 1.32
CA LEU A 139 -22.81 -1.28 2.41
C LEU A 139 -23.75 -0.51 3.37
N ILE A 140 -23.41 0.72 3.72
CA ILE A 140 -24.25 1.57 4.57
C ILE A 140 -25.56 1.88 3.86
N MET A 141 -25.51 2.33 2.62
CA MET A 141 -26.70 2.73 1.86
C MET A 141 -27.62 1.56 1.51
N SER A 142 -27.09 0.35 1.44
CA SER A 142 -27.91 -0.86 1.23
C SER A 142 -28.67 -1.34 2.46
N GLY A 143 -28.44 -0.74 3.64
CA GLY A 143 -29.01 -1.22 4.91
C GLY A 143 -28.38 -2.51 5.44
N ALA A 144 -27.31 -3.00 4.80
CA ALA A 144 -26.66 -4.25 5.22
C ALA A 144 -26.06 -4.18 6.63
N LEU A 145 -25.82 -2.98 7.12
CA LEU A 145 -25.23 -2.73 8.43
C LEU A 145 -26.25 -2.32 9.51
N ASP A 146 -27.51 -2.14 9.15
CA ASP A 146 -28.57 -1.70 10.09
C ASP A 146 -28.71 -2.60 11.33
N PRO A 147 -28.48 -3.93 11.25
CA PRO A 147 -28.53 -4.81 12.42
C PRO A 147 -27.34 -4.67 13.38
N CYS A 148 -26.35 -3.85 13.07
CA CYS A 148 -25.14 -3.72 13.88
C CYS A 148 -25.30 -2.67 14.97
N ASP A 149 -25.04 -3.03 16.23
CA ASP A 149 -25.13 -2.13 17.38
C ASP A 149 -23.87 -1.25 17.53
N ALA A 150 -22.72 -1.71 17.05
CA ALA A 150 -21.44 -1.02 17.16
C ALA A 150 -20.53 -1.29 15.96
N PHE A 151 -19.73 -0.31 15.61
CA PHE A 151 -18.74 -0.39 14.55
C PHE A 151 -17.35 -0.09 15.08
N ILE A 152 -16.37 -0.88 14.66
CA ILE A 152 -14.97 -0.64 14.94
C ILE A 152 -14.26 -0.52 13.58
N SER A 153 -13.78 0.68 13.27
CA SER A 153 -12.90 0.89 12.10
C SER A 153 -11.48 0.53 12.50
N VAL A 154 -10.84 -0.32 11.71
CA VAL A 154 -9.43 -0.67 11.86
C VAL A 154 -8.68 -0.01 10.72
N GLU A 155 -7.64 0.74 11.06
CA GLU A 155 -6.90 1.60 10.14
C GLU A 155 -5.43 1.66 10.51
N THR A 156 -4.54 1.70 9.57
CA THR A 156 -3.16 2.08 9.81
C THR A 156 -3.02 3.61 9.74
N SER A 157 -2.21 4.19 10.60
CA SER A 157 -2.03 5.63 10.62
C SER A 157 -0.57 6.05 10.53
N ARG A 158 -0.35 7.24 9.99
CA ARG A 158 0.94 7.92 10.07
C ARG A 158 1.35 8.13 11.52
N HIS A 159 2.64 8.35 11.75
CA HIS A 159 3.13 8.85 13.02
C HIS A 159 2.48 10.21 13.33
N LEU A 160 1.74 10.26 14.41
CA LEU A 160 1.04 11.45 14.91
C LEU A 160 1.42 11.68 16.37
N PRO A 161 1.21 12.89 16.91
CA PRO A 161 1.26 13.12 18.35
C PRO A 161 0.34 12.13 19.07
N GLY A 162 0.91 11.35 20.01
CA GLY A 162 0.17 10.28 20.71
C GLY A 162 0.12 8.91 20.02
N ALA A 163 0.41 8.84 18.72
CA ALA A 163 0.44 7.59 17.95
C ALA A 163 1.85 7.30 17.42
N ARG A 164 2.74 6.83 18.30
CA ARG A 164 4.14 6.57 17.96
C ARG A 164 4.38 5.08 17.69
N PRO A 165 5.18 4.71 16.68
CA PRO A 165 5.57 3.31 16.46
C PRO A 165 6.12 2.66 17.73
N GLY A 166 5.78 1.40 17.98
CA GLY A 166 6.21 0.63 19.15
C GLY A 166 5.47 0.95 20.46
N ARG A 167 4.45 1.81 20.45
CA ARG A 167 3.65 2.15 21.64
C ARG A 167 2.29 1.43 21.72
N GLY A 168 2.06 0.51 20.79
CA GLY A 168 0.80 -0.25 20.70
C GLY A 168 -0.28 0.45 19.87
N PRO A 169 -1.46 -0.17 19.78
CA PRO A 169 -2.58 0.39 19.02
C PRO A 169 -3.14 1.64 19.71
N VAL A 170 -3.73 2.52 18.91
CA VAL A 170 -4.40 3.73 19.39
C VAL A 170 -5.91 3.54 19.19
N ILE A 171 -6.66 3.65 20.27
CA ILE A 171 -8.13 3.65 20.24
C ILE A 171 -8.58 5.11 20.22
N ARG A 172 -9.37 5.45 19.22
CA ARG A 172 -10.03 6.76 19.10
C ARG A 172 -11.51 6.57 19.27
N THR A 173 -12.12 7.38 20.11
CA THR A 173 -13.56 7.41 20.36
C THR A 173 -14.13 8.75 19.94
#